data_d017e376f2d6d9565d3703fdf7d920de
#
_entry.id   d017e376f2d6d9565d3703fdf7d920de
#
_cell.length_a   1.000
_cell.length_b   1.000
_cell.length_c   1.000
_cell.angle_alpha   90.00
_cell.angle_beta   90.00
_cell.angle_gamma   90.00
#
_symmetry.space_group_name_H-M   'P 1'
#
loop_
_entity.id
_entity.type
_entity.pdbx_description
1 polymer ?
#
loop_
_entity_poly.entity_id
_entity_poly.type
_entity_poly.pdbx_seq_one_letter_code
_entity_poly.pdbx_strand_id
1 'polypeptide(L)'
;MSSAQIPVTVTTASGRITGVRRDGLHYFHSVRYSTIPSPFSPAKPLEGTCDQDAREPHPDDIALSITAPADAAECPVVVYIHGGRFEHGSHEDPRLTGTKNARHGVVQVNVGYRVGLAGFARFDGDEADRYRGIDDCLLALEWLQDNIEAF
;
A
#
# COMPACT_ATOMS: atom_id res chain seq x y z
N MET A 1 -10.00 23.69 13.03
CA MET A 1 -11.16 23.27 12.22
C MET A 1 -10.72 22.05 11.43
N SER A 2 -11.36 20.91 11.62
CA SER A 2 -11.08 19.72 10.81
C SER A 2 -11.56 19.99 9.40
N SER A 3 -10.66 19.99 8.41
CA SER A 3 -11.05 20.11 7.01
C SER A 3 -11.97 18.94 6.63
N ALA A 4 -13.04 19.23 5.90
CA ALA A 4 -13.99 18.22 5.46
C ALA A 4 -13.27 17.15 4.63
N GLN A 5 -13.44 15.90 5.01
CA GLN A 5 -12.99 14.76 4.22
C GLN A 5 -14.03 14.48 3.13
N ILE A 6 -13.65 14.57 1.88
CA ILE A 6 -14.52 14.35 0.72
C ILE A 6 -14.10 13.02 0.09
N PRO A 7 -15.02 12.05 -0.07
CA PRO A 7 -14.70 10.81 -0.77
C PRO A 7 -14.21 11.09 -2.19
N VAL A 8 -13.17 10.38 -2.60
CA VAL A 8 -12.65 10.38 -3.97
C VAL A 8 -12.45 8.93 -4.43
N THR A 9 -12.86 8.62 -5.65
CA THR A 9 -12.75 7.27 -6.20
C THR A 9 -11.91 7.29 -7.46
N VAL A 10 -10.94 6.40 -7.52
CA VAL A 10 -10.15 6.10 -8.72
C VAL A 10 -10.53 4.73 -9.26
N THR A 11 -10.35 4.53 -10.56
CA THR A 11 -10.58 3.24 -11.21
C THR A 11 -9.22 2.67 -11.65
N THR A 12 -8.90 1.51 -11.12
CA THR A 12 -7.66 0.77 -11.40
C THR A 12 -7.98 -0.50 -12.18
N ALA A 13 -6.94 -1.19 -12.67
CA ALA A 13 -7.08 -2.52 -13.23
C ALA A 13 -7.66 -3.53 -12.22
N SER A 14 -7.45 -3.30 -10.93
CA SER A 14 -7.92 -4.17 -9.84
C SER A 14 -9.30 -3.82 -9.28
N GLY A 15 -9.98 -2.80 -9.83
CA GLY A 15 -11.30 -2.34 -9.38
C GLY A 15 -11.29 -0.86 -8.94
N ARG A 16 -12.40 -0.40 -8.39
CA ARG A 16 -12.54 0.96 -7.88
C ARG A 16 -11.99 1.04 -6.46
N ILE A 17 -11.25 2.11 -6.18
CA ILE A 17 -10.68 2.35 -4.87
C ILE A 17 -11.14 3.73 -4.40
N THR A 18 -11.82 3.76 -3.25
CA THR A 18 -12.35 4.99 -2.68
C THR A 18 -11.50 5.43 -1.50
N GLY A 19 -10.86 6.57 -1.64
CA GLY A 19 -10.11 7.26 -0.60
C GLY A 19 -10.78 8.56 -0.16
N VAL A 20 -10.01 9.46 0.43
CA VAL A 20 -10.45 10.77 0.86
C VAL A 20 -9.61 11.89 0.26
N ARG A 21 -10.28 12.98 -0.10
CA ARG A 21 -9.64 14.25 -0.44
C ARG A 21 -9.66 15.16 0.79
N ARG A 22 -8.50 15.72 1.13
CA ARG A 22 -8.33 16.68 2.21
C ARG A 22 -7.17 17.62 1.88
N ASP A 23 -7.36 18.92 2.06
CA ASP A 23 -6.32 19.95 1.87
C ASP A 23 -5.60 19.89 0.51
N GLY A 24 -6.34 19.60 -0.56
CA GLY A 24 -5.80 19.52 -1.92
C GLY A 24 -4.99 18.24 -2.21
N LEU A 25 -5.05 17.26 -1.34
CA LEU A 25 -4.40 15.96 -1.51
C LEU A 25 -5.43 14.83 -1.46
N HIS A 26 -5.10 13.73 -2.12
CA HIS A 26 -5.81 12.46 -2.04
C HIS A 26 -5.05 11.51 -1.11
N TYR A 27 -5.79 10.82 -0.25
CA TYR A 27 -5.28 9.81 0.67
C TYR A 27 -6.05 8.51 0.45
N PHE A 28 -5.32 7.46 0.18
CA PHE A 28 -5.87 6.10 0.07
C PHE A 28 -5.15 5.23 1.12
N HIS A 29 -5.88 4.86 2.15
CA HIS A 29 -5.38 4.06 3.26
C HIS A 29 -5.62 2.58 3.02
N SER A 30 -4.65 1.76 3.39
CA SER A 30 -4.79 0.29 3.43
C SER A 30 -5.34 -0.34 2.14
N VAL A 31 -4.80 0.10 1.00
CA VAL A 31 -5.12 -0.47 -0.32
C VAL A 31 -4.48 -1.84 -0.45
N ARG A 32 -5.30 -2.88 -0.58
CA ARG A 32 -4.81 -4.25 -0.75
C ARG A 32 -4.24 -4.47 -2.14
N TYR A 33 -3.09 -5.09 -2.19
CA TYR A 33 -2.39 -5.47 -3.41
C TYR A 33 -2.28 -6.98 -3.61
N SER A 34 -2.62 -7.76 -2.57
CA SER A 34 -2.49 -9.21 -2.56
C SER A 34 -3.57 -9.88 -1.71
N THR A 35 -3.68 -11.19 -1.87
CA THR A 35 -4.45 -12.06 -0.98
C THR A 35 -3.49 -12.96 -0.23
N ILE A 36 -3.66 -13.02 1.10
CA ILE A 36 -2.87 -13.87 1.99
C ILE A 36 -3.82 -14.85 2.69
N PRO A 37 -3.90 -16.13 2.24
CA PRO A 37 -4.86 -17.10 2.77
C PRO A 37 -4.64 -17.44 4.25
N SER A 38 -3.41 -17.41 4.71
CA SER A 38 -3.04 -17.56 6.11
C SER A 38 -1.70 -16.85 6.39
N PRO A 39 -1.37 -16.53 7.65
CA PRO A 39 -0.17 -15.76 8.00
C PRO A 39 1.14 -16.31 7.40
N PHE A 40 1.25 -17.63 7.26
CA PHE A 40 2.44 -18.30 6.76
C PHE A 40 2.33 -18.80 5.32
N SER A 41 1.20 -18.54 4.65
CA SER A 41 1.04 -18.89 3.23
C SER A 41 1.80 -17.92 2.33
N PRO A 42 2.22 -18.35 1.13
CA PRO A 42 2.60 -17.41 0.07
C PRO A 42 1.46 -16.45 -0.22
N ALA A 43 1.78 -15.18 -0.38
CA ALA A 43 0.84 -14.21 -0.89
C ALA A 43 0.56 -14.47 -2.38
N LYS A 44 -0.64 -14.12 -2.82
CA LYS A 44 -1.07 -14.25 -4.23
C LYS A 44 -1.51 -12.89 -4.75
N PRO A 45 -1.31 -12.61 -6.03
CA PRO A 45 -1.92 -11.45 -6.66
C PRO A 45 -3.44 -11.40 -6.42
N LEU A 46 -4.02 -10.20 -6.42
CA LEU A 46 -5.48 -10.08 -6.41
C LEU A 46 -6.05 -10.67 -7.69
N GLU A 47 -7.07 -11.51 -7.56
CA GLU A 47 -7.76 -12.10 -8.70
C GLU A 47 -9.02 -11.29 -9.02
N GLY A 48 -9.20 -10.98 -10.31
CA GLY A 48 -10.36 -10.24 -10.80
C GLY A 48 -10.38 -8.78 -10.34
N THR A 49 -11.57 -8.20 -10.31
CA THR A 49 -11.79 -6.83 -9.87
C THR A 49 -12.51 -6.82 -8.52
N CYS A 50 -12.01 -6.05 -7.57
CA CYS A 50 -12.60 -5.87 -6.25
C CYS A 50 -12.60 -4.40 -5.87
N ASP A 51 -13.78 -3.86 -5.60
CA ASP A 51 -13.88 -2.49 -5.06
C ASP A 51 -13.35 -2.45 -3.62
N GLN A 52 -12.59 -1.41 -3.30
CA GLN A 52 -11.97 -1.24 -2.00
C GLN A 52 -12.38 0.09 -1.36
N ASP A 53 -12.68 0.05 -0.08
CA ASP A 53 -12.83 1.25 0.74
C ASP A 53 -11.49 1.53 1.44
N ALA A 54 -10.82 2.57 0.98
CA ALA A 54 -9.51 3.00 1.44
C ALA A 54 -9.56 4.37 2.16
N ARG A 55 -10.67 4.68 2.81
CA ARG A 55 -10.87 5.96 3.52
C ARG A 55 -10.25 5.98 4.91
N GLU A 56 -10.13 4.83 5.55
CA GLU A 56 -9.65 4.71 6.91
C GLU A 56 -8.37 3.86 6.99
N PRO A 57 -7.42 4.22 7.86
CA PRO A 57 -6.19 3.46 8.04
C PRO A 57 -6.43 2.15 8.82
N HIS A 58 -5.84 1.06 8.34
CA HIS A 58 -5.80 -0.25 8.99
C HIS A 58 -4.33 -0.69 9.09
N PRO A 59 -3.58 -0.24 10.11
CA PRO A 59 -2.12 -0.42 10.18
C PRO A 59 -1.66 -1.87 10.31
N ASP A 60 -2.56 -2.77 10.72
CA ASP A 60 -2.27 -4.20 10.87
C ASP A 60 -2.46 -4.99 9.56
N ASP A 61 -3.05 -4.37 8.54
CA ASP A 61 -3.23 -4.99 7.23
C ASP A 61 -1.92 -5.02 6.44
N ILE A 62 -1.78 -6.01 5.56
CA ILE A 62 -0.72 -6.05 4.55
C ILE A 62 -1.24 -5.34 3.30
N ALA A 63 -0.93 -4.07 3.20
CA ALA A 63 -1.55 -3.17 2.25
C ALA A 63 -0.61 -1.99 1.92
N LEU A 64 -1.07 -1.10 1.06
CA LEU A 64 -0.39 0.15 0.70
C LEU A 64 -1.11 1.34 1.30
N SER A 65 -0.39 2.40 1.66
CA SER A 65 -0.97 3.74 1.71
C SER A 65 -0.43 4.58 0.56
N ILE A 66 -1.32 5.33 -0.09
CA ILE A 66 -0.99 6.17 -1.25
C ILE A 66 -1.44 7.58 -0.95
N THR A 67 -0.51 8.54 -1.06
CA THR A 67 -0.80 9.96 -0.92
C THR A 67 -0.39 10.66 -2.20
N ALA A 68 -1.33 11.34 -2.84
CA ALA A 68 -1.13 11.98 -4.13
C ALA A 68 -1.62 13.44 -4.13
N PRO A 69 -1.06 14.32 -4.98
CA PRO A 69 -1.70 15.60 -5.30
C PRO A 69 -3.10 15.36 -5.87
N ALA A 70 -4.08 16.21 -5.55
CA ALA A 70 -5.44 16.04 -6.09
C ALA A 70 -5.54 16.30 -7.60
N ASP A 71 -4.55 16.95 -8.16
CA ASP A 71 -4.38 17.25 -9.58
C ASP A 71 -3.18 16.50 -10.18
N ALA A 72 -2.85 15.33 -9.62
CA ALA A 72 -1.73 14.52 -10.09
C ALA A 72 -1.86 14.21 -11.59
N ALA A 73 -0.82 14.53 -12.35
CA ALA A 73 -0.66 14.20 -13.74
C ALA A 73 0.83 14.04 -14.03
N GLU A 74 1.23 12.86 -14.49
CA GLU A 74 2.65 12.55 -14.80
C GLU A 74 3.62 12.86 -13.63
N CYS A 75 3.14 12.69 -12.38
CA CYS A 75 3.93 12.92 -11.19
C CYS A 75 4.96 11.81 -10.98
N PRO A 76 6.16 12.13 -10.48
CA PRO A 76 7.07 11.09 -10.01
C PRO A 76 6.46 10.35 -8.82
N VAL A 77 6.78 9.06 -8.72
CA VAL A 77 6.32 8.17 -7.65
C VAL A 77 7.50 7.76 -6.77
N VAL A 78 7.37 7.94 -5.47
CA VAL A 78 8.31 7.42 -4.47
C VAL A 78 7.65 6.27 -3.74
N VAL A 79 8.25 5.09 -3.83
CA VAL A 79 7.83 3.91 -3.08
C VAL A 79 8.72 3.76 -1.86
N TYR A 80 8.11 3.77 -0.69
CA TYR A 80 8.81 3.61 0.58
C TYR A 80 8.50 2.25 1.21
N ILE A 81 9.53 1.47 1.44
CA ILE A 81 9.46 0.20 2.16
C ILE A 81 10.00 0.45 3.56
N HIS A 82 9.15 0.31 4.56
CA HIS A 82 9.50 0.67 5.93
C HIS A 82 10.59 -0.23 6.52
N GLY A 83 11.40 0.37 7.40
CA GLY A 83 12.33 -0.35 8.26
C GLY A 83 11.63 -0.97 9.48
N GLY A 84 12.42 -1.43 10.44
CA GLY A 84 11.95 -2.05 11.68
C GLY A 84 12.59 -3.41 11.92
N ARG A 85 13.76 -3.66 11.33
CA ARG A 85 14.55 -4.91 11.45
C ARG A 85 13.79 -6.15 11.00
N PHE A 86 12.79 -5.98 10.12
CA PHE A 86 11.87 -7.04 9.72
C PHE A 86 10.99 -7.59 10.84
N GLU A 87 10.97 -6.96 11.99
CA GLU A 87 10.22 -7.37 13.18
C GLU A 87 8.93 -6.59 13.36
N HIS A 88 8.92 -5.32 12.93
CA HIS A 88 7.79 -4.39 13.08
C HIS A 88 7.79 -3.33 12.00
N GLY A 89 6.68 -2.62 11.88
CA GLY A 89 6.47 -1.51 10.96
C GLY A 89 5.12 -1.62 10.24
N SER A 90 4.72 -0.57 9.56
CA SER A 90 3.43 -0.49 8.88
C SER A 90 3.46 0.53 7.74
N HIS A 91 2.63 0.33 6.73
CA HIS A 91 2.32 1.30 5.68
C HIS A 91 1.62 2.56 6.22
N GLU A 92 1.03 2.49 7.40
CA GLU A 92 0.33 3.59 8.06
C GLU A 92 1.16 4.25 9.17
N ASP A 93 2.48 4.25 9.05
CA ASP A 93 3.35 4.96 10.02
C ASP A 93 3.02 6.46 9.98
N PRO A 94 2.54 7.05 11.10
CA PRO A 94 2.14 8.46 11.14
C PRO A 94 3.29 9.43 10.89
N ARG A 95 4.53 8.99 10.97
CA ARG A 95 5.73 9.78 10.66
C ARG A 95 5.99 9.88 9.15
N LEU A 96 5.36 9.03 8.34
CA LEU A 96 5.62 8.85 6.91
C LEU A 96 4.34 8.99 6.07
N THR A 97 3.53 10.00 6.36
CA THR A 97 2.21 10.20 5.74
C THR A 97 2.24 10.56 4.25
N GLY A 98 3.41 10.85 3.68
CA GLY A 98 3.51 11.29 2.29
C GLY A 98 3.04 12.72 2.00
N THR A 99 2.38 13.37 2.94
CA THR A 99 1.79 14.71 2.77
C THR A 99 2.78 15.74 2.25
N LYS A 100 4.01 15.72 2.75
CA LYS A 100 5.05 16.68 2.34
C LYS A 100 5.45 16.45 0.88
N ASN A 101 5.66 15.22 0.48
CA ASN A 101 6.03 14.85 -0.89
C ASN A 101 4.89 15.17 -1.86
N ALA A 102 3.65 14.85 -1.51
CA ALA A 102 2.48 15.14 -2.32
C ALA A 102 2.26 16.65 -2.53
N ARG A 103 2.54 17.48 -1.53
CA ARG A 103 2.51 18.95 -1.68
C ARG A 103 3.58 19.48 -2.64
N HIS A 104 4.60 18.71 -2.94
CA HIS A 104 5.65 19.03 -3.91
C HIS A 104 5.49 18.27 -5.24
N GLY A 105 4.30 17.73 -5.52
CA GLY A 105 4.00 17.09 -6.79
C GLY A 105 4.56 15.66 -6.92
N VAL A 106 4.78 14.97 -5.81
CA VAL A 106 5.29 13.60 -5.80
C VAL A 106 4.26 12.67 -5.17
N VAL A 107 3.85 11.64 -5.88
CA VAL A 107 3.02 10.57 -5.31
C VAL A 107 3.89 9.72 -4.38
N GLN A 108 3.45 9.55 -3.14
CA GLN A 108 4.12 8.66 -2.21
C GLN A 108 3.30 7.41 -1.94
N VAL A 109 3.94 6.27 -2.05
CA VAL A 109 3.40 4.96 -1.71
C VAL A 109 4.21 4.38 -0.56
N ASN A 110 3.55 4.02 0.53
CA ASN A 110 4.18 3.25 1.61
C ASN A 110 3.73 1.80 1.51
N VAL A 111 4.67 0.88 1.54
CA VAL A 111 4.42 -0.56 1.41
C VAL A 111 4.36 -1.20 2.78
N GLY A 112 3.22 -1.83 3.10
CA GLY A 112 3.09 -2.77 4.20
C GLY A 112 3.38 -4.19 3.72
N TYR A 113 4.22 -4.89 4.44
CA TYR A 113 4.61 -6.27 4.15
C TYR A 113 4.66 -7.06 5.45
N ARG A 114 4.56 -8.38 5.39
CA ARG A 114 4.65 -9.21 6.59
C ARG A 114 6.03 -9.11 7.23
N VAL A 115 6.01 -8.89 8.53
CA VAL A 115 7.19 -8.79 9.40
C VAL A 115 7.18 -9.93 10.43
N GLY A 116 8.25 -10.04 11.22
CA GLY A 116 8.36 -11.03 12.27
C GLY A 116 8.28 -12.46 11.75
N LEU A 117 7.67 -13.35 12.52
CA LEU A 117 7.57 -14.76 12.17
C LEU A 117 6.82 -15.01 10.86
N ALA A 118 5.70 -14.30 10.64
CA ALA A 118 4.89 -14.47 9.44
C ALA A 118 5.67 -14.14 8.15
N GLY A 119 6.53 -13.13 8.19
CA GLY A 119 7.31 -12.68 7.04
C GLY A 119 8.64 -13.40 6.86
N PHE A 120 9.28 -13.80 7.94
CA PHE A 120 10.71 -14.17 7.90
C PHE A 120 11.06 -15.50 8.58
N ALA A 121 10.15 -16.16 9.29
CA ALA A 121 10.39 -17.53 9.75
C ALA A 121 10.44 -18.50 8.55
N ARG A 122 11.33 -19.46 8.63
CA ARG A 122 11.48 -20.52 7.63
C ARG A 122 10.99 -21.83 8.20
N PHE A 123 10.34 -22.60 7.34
CA PHE A 123 9.80 -23.92 7.68
C PHE A 123 10.34 -24.96 6.70
N ASP A 124 10.26 -26.23 7.09
CA ASP A 124 10.59 -27.33 6.18
C ASP A 124 9.70 -27.26 4.93
N GLY A 125 10.33 -27.24 3.77
CA GLY A 125 9.64 -27.11 2.49
C GLY A 125 9.59 -25.68 1.92
N ASP A 126 10.01 -24.65 2.67
CA ASP A 126 10.19 -23.32 2.12
C ASP A 126 11.34 -23.31 1.08
N GLU A 127 11.16 -22.60 -0.02
CA GLU A 127 12.24 -22.40 -0.99
C GLU A 127 13.43 -21.70 -0.32
N ALA A 128 14.63 -22.18 -0.66
CA ALA A 128 15.87 -21.54 -0.22
C ALA A 128 15.87 -20.07 -0.65
N ASP A 129 16.37 -19.15 -0.08
CA ASP A 129 16.54 -17.76 -0.49
C ASP A 129 15.24 -16.95 -0.73
N ARG A 130 14.08 -17.47 -0.35
CA ARG A 130 12.82 -16.71 -0.40
C ARG A 130 12.26 -16.47 0.99
N TYR A 131 11.75 -15.25 1.20
CA TYR A 131 11.08 -14.82 2.42
C TYR A 131 9.73 -14.20 2.09
N ARG A 132 8.66 -14.61 2.77
CA ARG A 132 7.29 -14.13 2.53
C ARG A 132 7.17 -12.61 2.60
N GLY A 133 7.87 -11.95 3.52
CA GLY A 133 7.88 -10.49 3.61
C GLY A 133 8.52 -9.81 2.40
N ILE A 134 9.54 -10.42 1.80
CA ILE A 134 10.17 -9.90 0.56
C ILE A 134 9.25 -10.16 -0.63
N ASP A 135 8.64 -11.33 -0.71
CA ASP A 135 7.67 -11.66 -1.76
C ASP A 135 6.46 -10.72 -1.72
N ASP A 136 6.00 -10.32 -0.54
CA ASP A 136 4.96 -9.31 -0.39
C ASP A 136 5.38 -7.97 -1.03
N CYS A 137 6.63 -7.53 -0.80
CA CYS A 137 7.14 -6.31 -1.43
C CYS A 137 7.20 -6.42 -2.95
N LEU A 138 7.59 -7.58 -3.50
CA LEU A 138 7.61 -7.80 -4.94
C LEU A 138 6.20 -7.71 -5.53
N LEU A 139 5.21 -8.36 -4.91
CA LEU A 139 3.81 -8.27 -5.33
C LEU A 139 3.27 -6.84 -5.25
N ALA A 140 3.67 -6.08 -4.24
CA ALA A 140 3.32 -4.66 -4.13
C ALA A 140 3.85 -3.85 -5.31
N LEU A 141 5.11 -4.07 -5.70
CA LEU A 141 5.72 -3.38 -6.85
C LEU A 141 5.06 -3.79 -8.17
N GLU A 142 4.73 -5.07 -8.35
CA GLU A 142 3.99 -5.56 -9.51
C GLU A 142 2.59 -4.92 -9.59
N TRP A 143 1.87 -4.88 -8.47
CA TRP A 143 0.56 -4.24 -8.41
C TRP A 143 0.64 -2.74 -8.77
N LEU A 144 1.65 -2.04 -8.27
CA LEU A 144 1.88 -0.63 -8.56
C LEU A 144 2.12 -0.38 -10.06
N GLN A 145 2.87 -1.24 -10.74
CA GLN A 145 3.10 -1.14 -12.18
C GLN A 145 1.79 -1.05 -12.98
N ASP A 146 0.78 -1.83 -12.58
CA ASP A 146 -0.48 -1.93 -13.30
C ASP A 146 -1.52 -0.91 -12.87
N ASN A 147 -1.35 -0.28 -11.69
CA ASN A 147 -2.43 0.48 -11.07
C ASN A 147 -2.08 1.92 -10.67
N ILE A 148 -0.80 2.27 -10.53
CA ILE A 148 -0.40 3.57 -9.95
C ILE A 148 -0.80 4.78 -10.81
N GLU A 149 -0.97 4.60 -12.12
CA GLU A 149 -1.38 5.66 -13.05
C GLU A 149 -2.78 6.22 -12.71
N ALA A 150 -3.59 5.47 -11.96
CA ALA A 150 -4.93 5.89 -11.58
C ALA A 150 -4.96 6.91 -10.42
N PHE A 151 -3.84 7.11 -9.72
CA PHE A 151 -3.74 7.95 -8.52
C PHE A 151 -3.01 9.30 -8.80
#